data_185bdb6f56dfdc976b94c7ad3d4fac9f
#
_entry.id   185bdb6f56dfdc976b94c7ad3d4fac9f
#
_cell.length_a   1.000
_cell.length_b   1.000
_cell.length_c   1.000
_cell.angle_alpha   90.00
_cell.angle_beta   90.00
_cell.angle_gamma   90.00
#
_symmetry.space_group_name_H-M   'P 1'
#
loop_
_entity.id
_entity.type
_entity.pdbx_description
1 polymer ?
#
loop_
_entity_poly.entity_id
_entity_poly.type
_entity_poly.pdbx_seq_one_letter_code
_entity_poly.pdbx_strand_id
1 'polypeptide(L)'
;MRIFRHYDDVPDASKGAVVAIGNFDGVHRGHQALIAHTKALAKTLGAPLGVVAFEPHPQEFFRPSPESFRLTPFRAKARLIAEQGADVMYALAFDATMAAKPAEQFIEDVLVKGLGVKGVVVGSDFQFGKGRGGNADTLREAGKKFGFAVDIFEPVIEHGDDKISSTHIRDALKAGRPDLAAKLLGHWWTAESRVEHGDKRGRTIGVPTANMRITDTLKPAHGVYAVRATIFEDDKPVLRRDGVASFGIRPMWETKEPLLETWLFDFDGDLYGKHMAVEFIHYIRGEEKLDGLDALKARIAEDVAVAKKVLAKA
;
A
#
# COMPACT_ATOMS: atom_id res chain seq x y z
N MET A 1 -11.59 -11.37 6.27
CA MET A 1 -10.57 -12.05 5.42
C MET A 1 -9.61 -12.83 6.29
N ARG A 2 -9.30 -14.10 5.95
CA ARG A 2 -8.25 -14.90 6.61
C ARG A 2 -6.92 -14.68 5.89
N ILE A 3 -5.77 -14.75 6.63
CA ILE A 3 -4.44 -14.53 6.06
C ILE A 3 -3.56 -15.74 6.38
N PHE A 4 -2.95 -16.33 5.36
CA PHE A 4 -1.99 -17.42 5.47
C PHE A 4 -0.63 -16.97 4.97
N ARG A 5 0.45 -17.34 5.69
CA ARG A 5 1.83 -16.95 5.36
C ARG A 5 2.58 -18.05 4.61
N HIS A 6 2.13 -19.28 4.74
CA HIS A 6 2.73 -20.45 4.14
C HIS A 6 1.68 -21.23 3.35
N TYR A 7 2.07 -21.82 2.24
CA TYR A 7 1.15 -22.57 1.39
C TYR A 7 0.98 -24.04 1.84
N ASP A 8 1.94 -24.57 2.61
CA ASP A 8 1.95 -25.92 3.16
C ASP A 8 1.10 -26.08 4.44
N ASP A 9 0.80 -24.97 5.13
CA ASP A 9 0.03 -24.94 6.37
C ASP A 9 -1.44 -24.51 6.18
N VAL A 10 -1.93 -24.43 4.93
CA VAL A 10 -3.30 -24.01 4.67
C VAL A 10 -4.28 -25.16 5.01
N PRO A 11 -5.19 -24.97 5.99
CA PRO A 11 -6.19 -25.99 6.30
C PRO A 11 -7.11 -26.29 5.10
N ASP A 12 -7.54 -27.52 4.92
CA ASP A 12 -8.38 -27.92 3.78
C ASP A 12 -9.67 -27.09 3.68
N ALA A 13 -10.28 -26.72 4.79
CA ALA A 13 -11.44 -25.82 4.81
C ALA A 13 -11.15 -24.39 4.29
N SER A 14 -9.89 -24.04 4.06
CA SER A 14 -9.46 -22.74 3.51
C SER A 14 -8.80 -22.85 2.15
N LYS A 15 -8.77 -24.05 1.56
CA LYS A 15 -8.34 -24.33 0.19
C LYS A 15 -9.51 -24.12 -0.81
N GLY A 16 -9.22 -24.20 -2.09
CA GLY A 16 -10.23 -24.17 -3.13
C GLY A 16 -10.70 -22.77 -3.53
N ALA A 17 -9.93 -21.74 -3.24
CA ALA A 17 -10.25 -20.40 -3.70
C ALA A 17 -9.98 -20.22 -5.21
N VAL A 18 -10.68 -19.26 -5.83
CA VAL A 18 -10.24 -18.63 -7.08
C VAL A 18 -9.37 -17.46 -6.72
N VAL A 19 -8.15 -17.43 -7.22
CA VAL A 19 -7.13 -16.49 -6.75
C VAL A 19 -6.70 -15.50 -7.84
N ALA A 20 -6.61 -14.22 -7.47
CA ALA A 20 -5.81 -13.25 -8.19
C ALA A 20 -4.35 -13.35 -7.71
N ILE A 21 -3.38 -13.39 -8.63
CA ILE A 21 -1.95 -13.43 -8.29
C ILE A 21 -1.28 -12.14 -8.71
N GLY A 22 -0.54 -11.51 -7.78
CA GLY A 22 0.20 -10.29 -8.05
C GLY A 22 0.93 -9.75 -6.82
N ASN A 23 1.67 -8.66 -6.97
CA ASN A 23 2.33 -8.02 -5.84
C ASN A 23 1.39 -7.12 -5.02
N PHE A 24 0.36 -6.60 -5.66
CA PHE A 24 -0.65 -5.73 -5.08
C PHE A 24 -0.09 -4.53 -4.30
N ASP A 25 1.08 -4.01 -4.73
CA ASP A 25 1.66 -2.83 -4.11
C ASP A 25 0.85 -1.59 -4.51
N GLY A 26 0.30 -0.90 -3.50
CA GLY A 26 -0.63 0.21 -3.67
C GLY A 26 -2.09 -0.21 -3.85
N VAL A 27 -2.41 -1.47 -4.15
CA VAL A 27 -3.78 -1.94 -4.47
C VAL A 27 -4.52 -0.96 -5.39
N HIS A 28 -3.82 -0.48 -6.43
CA HIS A 28 -4.30 0.52 -7.37
C HIS A 28 -5.48 0.03 -8.22
N ARG A 29 -6.13 0.91 -8.96
CA ARG A 29 -7.33 0.59 -9.77
C ARG A 29 -7.17 -0.63 -10.68
N GLY A 30 -5.97 -0.84 -11.27
CA GLY A 30 -5.69 -2.06 -12.05
C GLY A 30 -5.75 -3.33 -11.18
N HIS A 31 -5.22 -3.28 -9.96
CA HIS A 31 -5.33 -4.38 -9.01
C HIS A 31 -6.78 -4.59 -8.54
N GLN A 32 -7.51 -3.52 -8.27
CA GLN A 32 -8.93 -3.59 -7.88
C GLN A 32 -9.77 -4.22 -9.00
N ALA A 33 -9.53 -3.85 -10.24
CA ALA A 33 -10.20 -4.45 -11.40
C ALA A 33 -9.87 -5.95 -11.56
N LEU A 34 -8.60 -6.34 -11.38
CA LEU A 34 -8.18 -7.74 -11.37
C LEU A 34 -8.90 -8.53 -10.26
N ILE A 35 -8.97 -8.00 -9.05
CA ILE A 35 -9.67 -8.64 -7.92
C ILE A 35 -11.17 -8.73 -8.20
N ALA A 36 -11.80 -7.69 -8.74
CA ALA A 36 -13.20 -7.67 -9.10
C ALA A 36 -13.53 -8.73 -10.18
N HIS A 37 -12.68 -8.86 -11.20
CA HIS A 37 -12.78 -9.89 -12.23
C HIS A 37 -12.65 -11.30 -11.62
N THR A 38 -11.67 -11.50 -10.73
CA THR A 38 -11.49 -12.75 -9.99
C THR A 38 -12.71 -13.10 -9.14
N LYS A 39 -13.35 -12.11 -8.52
CA LYS A 39 -14.58 -12.27 -7.73
C LYS A 39 -15.74 -12.78 -8.58
N ALA A 40 -15.86 -12.30 -9.82
CA ALA A 40 -16.88 -12.78 -10.75
C ALA A 40 -16.67 -14.26 -11.11
N LEU A 41 -15.43 -14.66 -11.41
CA LEU A 41 -15.09 -16.06 -11.67
C LEU A 41 -15.30 -16.94 -10.43
N ALA A 42 -14.90 -16.48 -9.25
CA ALA A 42 -15.11 -17.17 -7.97
C ALA A 42 -16.60 -17.46 -7.73
N LYS A 43 -17.46 -16.46 -7.97
CA LYS A 43 -18.92 -16.62 -7.87
C LYS A 43 -19.45 -17.68 -8.85
N THR A 44 -18.98 -17.68 -10.09
CA THR A 44 -19.37 -18.66 -11.12
C THR A 44 -18.99 -20.09 -10.71
N LEU A 45 -17.83 -20.27 -10.08
CA LEU A 45 -17.31 -21.57 -9.65
C LEU A 45 -17.78 -21.98 -8.23
N GLY A 46 -18.60 -21.17 -7.56
CA GLY A 46 -19.04 -21.43 -6.19
C GLY A 46 -17.85 -21.58 -5.22
N ALA A 47 -16.85 -20.69 -5.33
CA ALA A 47 -15.59 -20.75 -4.60
C ALA A 47 -15.30 -19.43 -3.87
N PRO A 48 -14.48 -19.44 -2.78
CA PRO A 48 -14.02 -18.23 -2.14
C PRO A 48 -13.15 -17.37 -3.07
N LEU A 49 -13.23 -16.05 -2.91
CA LEU A 49 -12.28 -15.11 -3.52
C LEU A 49 -10.97 -15.10 -2.75
N GLY A 50 -9.88 -15.44 -3.42
CA GLY A 50 -8.53 -15.41 -2.86
C GLY A 50 -7.63 -14.39 -3.54
N VAL A 51 -6.61 -13.94 -2.82
CA VAL A 51 -5.51 -13.14 -3.35
C VAL A 51 -4.20 -13.77 -2.94
N VAL A 52 -3.31 -14.03 -3.91
CA VAL A 52 -1.94 -14.49 -3.65
C VAL A 52 -0.99 -13.32 -3.84
N ALA A 53 -0.28 -12.96 -2.78
CA ALA A 53 0.77 -11.94 -2.77
C ALA A 53 2.04 -12.50 -2.13
N PHE A 54 3.16 -11.82 -2.32
CA PHE A 54 4.46 -12.25 -1.80
C PHE A 54 5.00 -11.24 -0.80
N GLU A 55 5.55 -11.75 0.32
CA GLU A 55 6.17 -10.95 1.38
C GLU A 55 7.51 -11.58 1.85
N PRO A 56 8.62 -10.83 1.79
CA PRO A 56 8.74 -9.48 1.25
C PRO A 56 8.39 -9.40 -0.23
N HIS A 57 8.23 -8.18 -0.73
CA HIS A 57 8.00 -7.97 -2.17
C HIS A 57 9.17 -8.55 -2.99
N PRO A 58 8.94 -9.32 -4.08
CA PRO A 58 10.01 -9.96 -4.85
C PRO A 58 11.14 -9.01 -5.26
N GLN A 59 10.83 -7.76 -5.58
CA GLN A 59 11.84 -6.77 -5.93
C GLN A 59 12.79 -6.45 -4.76
N GLU A 60 12.30 -6.46 -3.51
CA GLU A 60 13.15 -6.24 -2.32
C GLU A 60 14.12 -7.40 -2.11
N PHE A 61 13.66 -8.62 -2.39
CA PHE A 61 14.52 -9.79 -2.31
C PHE A 61 15.65 -9.75 -3.35
N PHE A 62 15.32 -9.40 -4.62
CA PHE A 62 16.33 -9.39 -5.69
C PHE A 62 17.18 -8.11 -5.72
N ARG A 63 16.67 -6.99 -5.21
CA ARG A 63 17.33 -5.68 -5.21
C ARG A 63 17.12 -5.01 -3.87
N PRO A 64 17.81 -5.50 -2.81
CA PRO A 64 17.69 -4.90 -1.50
C PRO A 64 18.18 -3.44 -1.56
N SER A 65 17.42 -2.55 -0.96
CA SER A 65 17.71 -1.12 -0.89
C SER A 65 17.50 -0.64 0.55
N PRO A 66 18.33 0.29 1.05
CA PRO A 66 18.10 0.91 2.35
C PRO A 66 16.81 1.75 2.38
N GLU A 67 16.34 2.19 1.20
CA GLU A 67 15.08 2.93 1.08
C GLU A 67 13.98 2.03 0.55
N SER A 68 12.84 2.01 1.25
CA SER A 68 11.67 1.30 0.78
C SER A 68 11.08 1.98 -0.46
N PHE A 69 10.68 1.18 -1.43
CA PHE A 69 9.93 1.63 -2.60
C PHE A 69 8.45 1.30 -2.50
N ARG A 70 8.02 0.59 -1.47
CA ARG A 70 6.63 0.13 -1.31
C ARG A 70 5.65 1.31 -1.25
N LEU A 71 4.55 1.16 -1.94
CA LEU A 71 3.41 2.10 -1.80
C LEU A 71 2.60 1.81 -0.55
N THR A 72 2.50 0.54 -0.16
CA THR A 72 1.73 0.12 1.01
C THR A 72 2.52 -0.86 1.87
N PRO A 73 2.60 -0.65 3.20
CA PRO A 73 3.08 -1.67 4.12
C PRO A 73 2.09 -2.84 4.17
N PHE A 74 2.53 -3.98 4.68
CA PHE A 74 1.73 -5.22 4.68
C PHE A 74 0.32 -5.03 5.30
N ARG A 75 0.24 -4.35 6.46
CA ARG A 75 -1.03 -4.11 7.16
C ARG A 75 -2.03 -3.32 6.29
N ALA A 76 -1.59 -2.23 5.68
CA ALA A 76 -2.41 -1.43 4.77
C ALA A 76 -2.83 -2.23 3.54
N LYS A 77 -1.90 -2.99 2.93
CA LYS A 77 -2.18 -3.88 1.81
C LYS A 77 -3.28 -4.89 2.16
N ALA A 78 -3.17 -5.57 3.29
CA ALA A 78 -4.15 -6.56 3.74
C ALA A 78 -5.54 -5.93 3.96
N ARG A 79 -5.60 -4.72 4.57
CA ARG A 79 -6.84 -3.98 4.75
C ARG A 79 -7.49 -3.61 3.41
N LEU A 80 -6.73 -3.02 2.49
CA LEU A 80 -7.21 -2.64 1.17
C LEU A 80 -7.71 -3.84 0.35
N ILE A 81 -7.05 -5.00 0.43
CA ILE A 81 -7.49 -6.24 -0.21
C ILE A 81 -8.78 -6.75 0.44
N ALA A 82 -8.90 -6.67 1.77
CA ALA A 82 -10.14 -7.05 2.47
C ALA A 82 -11.33 -6.16 2.07
N GLU A 83 -11.10 -4.86 1.87
CA GLU A 83 -12.11 -3.90 1.39
C GLU A 83 -12.61 -4.23 -0.04
N GLN A 84 -11.78 -4.91 -0.87
CA GLN A 84 -12.23 -5.45 -2.16
C GLN A 84 -13.12 -6.71 -2.00
N GLY A 85 -13.31 -7.19 -0.78
CA GLY A 85 -14.16 -8.34 -0.47
C GLY A 85 -13.46 -9.69 -0.62
N ALA A 86 -12.14 -9.74 -0.53
CA ALA A 86 -11.41 -11.02 -0.50
C ALA A 86 -11.76 -11.82 0.77
N ASP A 87 -12.02 -13.11 0.60
CA ASP A 87 -12.29 -14.05 1.69
C ASP A 87 -10.99 -14.54 2.33
N VAL A 88 -9.95 -14.70 1.51
CA VAL A 88 -8.64 -15.21 1.91
C VAL A 88 -7.50 -14.49 1.20
N MET A 89 -6.42 -14.20 1.93
CA MET A 89 -5.16 -13.71 1.40
C MET A 89 -4.05 -14.71 1.72
N TYR A 90 -3.38 -15.18 0.69
CA TYR A 90 -2.17 -16.00 0.80
C TYR A 90 -0.96 -15.05 0.61
N ALA A 91 -0.43 -14.56 1.72
CA ALA A 91 0.73 -13.67 1.75
C ALA A 91 2.00 -14.50 1.89
N LEU A 92 2.38 -15.17 0.81
CA LEU A 92 3.41 -16.20 0.82
C LEU A 92 4.81 -15.62 1.01
N ALA A 93 5.62 -16.29 1.86
CA ALA A 93 7.01 -15.91 2.06
C ALA A 93 7.79 -15.97 0.74
N PHE A 94 8.45 -14.86 0.36
CA PHE A 94 9.33 -14.81 -0.79
C PHE A 94 10.78 -14.86 -0.34
N ASP A 95 11.30 -16.05 -0.23
CA ASP A 95 12.66 -16.37 0.16
C ASP A 95 13.46 -17.02 -0.99
N ALA A 96 14.68 -17.44 -0.70
CA ALA A 96 15.54 -18.12 -1.67
C ALA A 96 14.90 -19.41 -2.22
N THR A 97 14.14 -20.13 -1.41
CA THR A 97 13.45 -21.36 -1.82
C THR A 97 12.33 -21.04 -2.81
N MET A 98 11.51 -20.05 -2.52
CA MET A 98 10.45 -19.61 -3.42
C MET A 98 11.03 -19.03 -4.72
N ALA A 99 12.05 -18.20 -4.63
CA ALA A 99 12.72 -17.57 -5.79
C ALA A 99 13.42 -18.61 -6.70
N ALA A 100 13.86 -19.74 -6.17
CA ALA A 100 14.50 -20.81 -6.92
C ALA A 100 13.52 -21.79 -7.59
N LYS A 101 12.21 -21.75 -7.25
CA LYS A 101 11.21 -22.68 -7.81
C LYS A 101 11.01 -22.44 -9.31
N PRO A 102 11.20 -23.46 -10.18
CA PRO A 102 10.73 -23.42 -11.56
C PRO A 102 9.23 -23.16 -11.64
N ALA A 103 8.75 -22.68 -12.77
CA ALA A 103 7.34 -22.35 -12.95
C ALA A 103 6.41 -23.53 -12.69
N GLU A 104 6.77 -24.72 -13.19
CA GLU A 104 6.02 -25.96 -13.02
C GLU A 104 5.92 -26.37 -11.55
N GLN A 105 7.04 -26.26 -10.80
CA GLN A 105 7.05 -26.56 -9.36
C GLN A 105 6.23 -25.56 -8.56
N PHE A 106 6.26 -24.26 -8.92
CA PHE A 106 5.39 -23.27 -8.30
C PHE A 106 3.91 -23.62 -8.51
N ILE A 107 3.54 -24.02 -9.71
CA ILE A 107 2.15 -24.44 -9.99
C ILE A 107 1.78 -25.66 -9.17
N GLU A 108 2.59 -26.72 -9.25
CA GLU A 108 2.26 -27.99 -8.61
C GLU A 108 2.28 -27.92 -7.09
N ASP A 109 3.36 -27.38 -6.50
CA ASP A 109 3.53 -27.37 -5.05
C ASP A 109 2.68 -26.30 -4.37
N VAL A 110 2.65 -25.08 -4.96
CA VAL A 110 1.96 -23.94 -4.32
C VAL A 110 0.50 -23.92 -4.71
N LEU A 111 0.18 -23.81 -6.01
CA LEU A 111 -1.20 -23.59 -6.44
C LEU A 111 -2.06 -24.84 -6.28
N VAL A 112 -1.55 -26.00 -6.69
CA VAL A 112 -2.34 -27.25 -6.72
C VAL A 112 -2.32 -27.92 -5.34
N LYS A 113 -1.15 -28.35 -4.83
CA LYS A 113 -1.05 -29.09 -3.57
C LYS A 113 -1.30 -28.21 -2.35
N GLY A 114 -0.67 -27.03 -2.31
CA GLY A 114 -0.73 -26.12 -1.18
C GLY A 114 -2.09 -25.45 -1.05
N LEU A 115 -2.49 -24.65 -2.04
CA LEU A 115 -3.69 -23.84 -2.00
C LEU A 115 -4.94 -24.58 -2.56
N GLY A 116 -4.76 -25.63 -3.36
CA GLY A 116 -5.86 -26.38 -3.98
C GLY A 116 -6.76 -25.48 -4.83
N VAL A 117 -6.19 -24.55 -5.58
CA VAL A 117 -6.95 -23.50 -6.27
C VAL A 117 -7.98 -24.08 -7.23
N LYS A 118 -9.20 -23.52 -7.25
CA LYS A 118 -10.22 -23.82 -8.28
C LYS A 118 -10.07 -22.96 -9.52
N GLY A 119 -9.39 -21.84 -9.40
CA GLY A 119 -9.10 -20.96 -10.53
C GLY A 119 -8.00 -19.96 -10.22
N VAL A 120 -7.37 -19.47 -11.27
CA VAL A 120 -6.29 -18.48 -11.21
C VAL A 120 -6.58 -17.37 -12.21
N VAL A 121 -6.48 -16.12 -11.76
CA VAL A 121 -6.60 -14.95 -12.62
C VAL A 121 -5.30 -14.13 -12.51
N VAL A 122 -4.71 -13.81 -13.64
CA VAL A 122 -3.47 -13.01 -13.72
C VAL A 122 -3.57 -11.97 -14.84
N GLY A 123 -2.76 -10.92 -14.75
CA GLY A 123 -2.61 -9.99 -15.88
C GLY A 123 -1.91 -10.65 -17.08
N SER A 124 -2.15 -10.16 -18.30
CA SER A 124 -1.56 -10.69 -19.53
C SER A 124 -0.02 -10.59 -19.57
N ASP A 125 0.56 -9.68 -18.80
CA ASP A 125 2.01 -9.51 -18.66
C ASP A 125 2.62 -10.27 -17.45
N PHE A 126 1.83 -11.10 -16.77
CA PHE A 126 2.29 -11.82 -15.59
C PHE A 126 3.36 -12.85 -15.93
N GLN A 127 4.47 -12.78 -15.21
CA GLN A 127 5.57 -13.72 -15.30
C GLN A 127 5.94 -14.23 -13.90
N PHE A 128 6.28 -15.52 -13.78
CA PHE A 128 6.56 -16.16 -12.50
C PHE A 128 7.58 -17.28 -12.63
N GLY A 129 7.96 -17.85 -11.48
CA GLY A 129 8.96 -18.90 -11.41
C GLY A 129 10.39 -18.38 -11.62
N LYS A 130 11.36 -19.26 -11.38
CA LYS A 130 12.79 -18.97 -11.53
C LYS A 130 13.07 -18.40 -12.93
N GLY A 131 13.78 -17.27 -12.96
CA GLY A 131 14.14 -16.62 -14.23
C GLY A 131 12.94 -16.12 -15.05
N ARG A 132 11.74 -15.98 -14.44
CA ARG A 132 10.50 -15.66 -15.16
C ARG A 132 10.13 -16.67 -16.24
N GLY A 133 10.40 -17.95 -15.99
CA GLY A 133 10.20 -19.04 -16.95
C GLY A 133 8.73 -19.39 -17.21
N GLY A 134 7.80 -18.94 -16.35
CA GLY A 134 6.38 -19.14 -16.50
C GLY A 134 5.64 -17.86 -16.91
N ASN A 135 4.59 -18.00 -17.66
CA ASN A 135 3.70 -16.94 -18.16
C ASN A 135 2.23 -17.39 -18.16
N ALA A 136 1.35 -16.58 -18.77
CA ALA A 136 -0.06 -16.87 -18.89
C ALA A 136 -0.36 -18.21 -19.62
N ASP A 137 0.38 -18.55 -20.65
CA ASP A 137 0.19 -19.80 -21.41
C ASP A 137 0.60 -21.02 -20.59
N THR A 138 1.71 -20.91 -19.85
CA THR A 138 2.13 -21.95 -18.88
C THR A 138 1.02 -22.24 -17.86
N LEU A 139 0.32 -21.20 -17.35
CA LEU A 139 -0.82 -21.38 -16.45
C LEU A 139 -2.01 -22.04 -17.15
N ARG A 140 -2.33 -21.66 -18.40
CA ARG A 140 -3.43 -22.28 -19.16
C ARG A 140 -3.22 -23.77 -19.38
N GLU A 141 -2.01 -24.17 -19.75
CA GLU A 141 -1.66 -25.58 -19.91
C GLU A 141 -1.77 -26.35 -18.60
N ALA A 142 -1.26 -25.75 -17.52
CA ALA A 142 -1.36 -26.32 -16.20
C ALA A 142 -2.82 -26.42 -15.72
N GLY A 143 -3.65 -25.43 -15.99
CA GLY A 143 -5.09 -25.48 -15.69
C GLY A 143 -5.79 -26.67 -16.34
N LYS A 144 -5.47 -26.95 -17.63
CA LYS A 144 -5.95 -28.15 -18.32
C LYS A 144 -5.46 -29.44 -17.69
N LYS A 145 -4.18 -29.48 -17.30
CA LYS A 145 -3.53 -30.66 -16.72
C LYS A 145 -4.06 -30.98 -15.32
N PHE A 146 -4.22 -29.97 -14.47
CA PHE A 146 -4.56 -30.15 -13.05
C PHE A 146 -6.02 -29.85 -12.69
N GLY A 147 -6.84 -29.42 -13.66
CA GLY A 147 -8.27 -29.23 -13.48
C GLY A 147 -8.69 -27.94 -12.76
N PHE A 148 -7.93 -26.83 -12.89
CA PHE A 148 -8.33 -25.53 -12.39
C PHE A 148 -8.57 -24.53 -13.54
N ALA A 149 -9.50 -23.58 -13.34
CA ALA A 149 -9.79 -22.56 -14.33
C ALA A 149 -8.63 -21.53 -14.41
N VAL A 150 -8.33 -21.04 -15.61
CA VAL A 150 -7.36 -19.95 -15.80
C VAL A 150 -8.00 -18.87 -16.63
N ASP A 151 -7.97 -17.65 -16.14
CA ASP A 151 -8.44 -16.48 -16.86
C ASP A 151 -7.34 -15.41 -16.89
N ILE A 152 -7.19 -14.74 -18.03
CA ILE A 152 -6.17 -13.74 -18.26
C ILE A 152 -6.85 -12.39 -18.38
N PHE A 153 -6.55 -11.53 -17.43
CA PHE A 153 -7.12 -10.21 -17.33
C PHE A 153 -6.28 -9.20 -18.12
N GLU A 154 -6.93 -8.50 -19.05
CA GLU A 154 -6.25 -7.40 -19.76
C GLU A 154 -6.17 -6.15 -18.85
N PRO A 155 -5.01 -5.48 -18.81
CA PRO A 155 -4.82 -4.32 -17.96
C PRO A 155 -5.83 -3.21 -18.24
N VAL A 156 -6.27 -2.53 -17.18
CA VAL A 156 -7.07 -1.31 -17.31
C VAL A 156 -6.17 -0.19 -17.83
N ILE A 157 -6.54 0.38 -18.97
CA ILE A 157 -5.90 1.54 -19.58
C ILE A 157 -6.71 2.78 -19.15
N GLU A 158 -6.08 3.78 -18.55
CA GLU A 158 -6.68 5.10 -18.36
C GLU A 158 -6.51 5.94 -19.65
N HIS A 159 -7.26 7.01 -19.81
CA HIS A 159 -7.26 7.87 -21.01
C HIS A 159 -5.82 8.26 -21.46
N GLY A 160 -5.42 7.79 -22.65
CA GLY A 160 -4.08 7.80 -23.15
C GLY A 160 -3.44 6.42 -22.98
N ASP A 161 -2.47 6.04 -23.78
CA ASP A 161 -1.85 4.70 -23.85
C ASP A 161 -1.13 4.24 -22.56
N ASP A 162 -1.27 4.95 -21.44
CA ASP A 162 -0.57 4.67 -20.19
C ASP A 162 -1.36 3.71 -19.28
N LYS A 163 -0.79 2.53 -19.11
CA LYS A 163 -1.25 1.52 -18.13
C LYS A 163 -1.10 2.05 -16.71
N ILE A 164 -2.16 1.90 -15.89
CA ILE A 164 -2.06 2.16 -14.44
C ILE A 164 -1.01 1.23 -13.83
N SER A 165 0.04 1.80 -13.26
CA SER A 165 1.13 1.03 -12.65
C SER A 165 1.62 1.62 -11.33
N SER A 166 2.15 0.76 -10.45
CA SER A 166 2.78 1.22 -9.21
C SER A 166 3.97 2.17 -9.47
N THR A 167 4.61 2.12 -10.63
CA THR A 167 5.70 3.04 -11.01
C THR A 167 5.19 4.46 -11.18
N HIS A 168 4.13 4.67 -11.95
CA HIS A 168 3.53 6.00 -12.15
C HIS A 168 3.03 6.61 -10.84
N ILE A 169 2.51 5.78 -9.94
CA ILE A 169 2.08 6.24 -8.61
C ILE A 169 3.28 6.71 -7.77
N ARG A 170 4.39 5.97 -7.80
CA ARG A 170 5.62 6.38 -7.11
C ARG A 170 6.17 7.69 -7.65
N ASP A 171 6.18 7.86 -8.96
CA ASP A 171 6.66 9.07 -9.62
C ASP A 171 5.77 10.27 -9.25
N ALA A 172 4.44 10.09 -9.23
CA ALA A 172 3.51 11.13 -8.79
C ALA A 172 3.77 11.56 -7.33
N LEU A 173 3.97 10.61 -6.41
CA LEU A 173 4.26 10.92 -5.01
C LEU A 173 5.60 11.63 -4.83
N LYS A 174 6.64 11.21 -5.55
CA LYS A 174 7.95 11.86 -5.56
C LYS A 174 7.93 13.26 -6.17
N ALA A 175 7.00 13.51 -7.08
CA ALA A 175 6.78 14.82 -7.69
C ALA A 175 5.85 15.74 -6.87
N GLY A 176 5.43 15.34 -5.65
CA GLY A 176 4.49 16.14 -4.85
C GLY A 176 3.07 16.19 -5.43
N ARG A 177 2.64 15.13 -6.12
CA ARG A 177 1.30 15.03 -6.75
C ARG A 177 0.46 13.92 -6.11
N PRO A 178 0.11 14.05 -4.81
CA PRO A 178 -0.75 13.06 -4.15
C PRO A 178 -2.16 12.98 -4.78
N ASP A 179 -2.64 14.05 -5.38
CA ASP A 179 -3.87 14.12 -6.16
C ASP A 179 -3.86 13.18 -7.36
N LEU A 180 -2.74 13.15 -8.12
CA LEU A 180 -2.55 12.24 -9.24
C LEU A 180 -2.39 10.79 -8.76
N ALA A 181 -1.60 10.59 -7.70
CA ALA A 181 -1.44 9.28 -7.08
C ALA A 181 -2.80 8.72 -6.63
N ALA A 182 -3.67 9.54 -6.01
CA ALA A 182 -4.99 9.12 -5.57
C ALA A 182 -5.91 8.72 -6.74
N LYS A 183 -5.85 9.43 -7.87
CA LYS A 183 -6.59 9.05 -9.09
C LYS A 183 -6.19 7.67 -9.60
N LEU A 184 -4.89 7.39 -9.63
CA LEU A 184 -4.36 6.10 -10.09
C LEU A 184 -4.62 4.97 -9.07
N LEU A 185 -4.52 5.28 -7.78
CA LEU A 185 -4.80 4.35 -6.69
C LEU A 185 -6.29 4.03 -6.57
N GLY A 186 -7.17 5.00 -6.79
CA GLY A 186 -8.59 4.90 -6.45
C GLY A 186 -8.88 5.15 -4.96
N HIS A 187 -7.87 5.53 -4.20
CA HIS A 187 -7.91 5.94 -2.79
C HIS A 187 -6.72 6.85 -2.49
N TRP A 188 -6.75 7.59 -1.37
CA TRP A 188 -5.61 8.42 -0.97
C TRP A 188 -4.42 7.56 -0.56
N TRP A 189 -3.22 7.95 -1.01
CA TRP A 189 -2.00 7.33 -0.51
C TRP A 189 -1.83 7.64 0.97
N THR A 190 -1.45 6.62 1.74
CA THR A 190 -1.46 6.68 3.20
C THR A 190 -0.13 6.21 3.76
N ALA A 191 0.49 7.02 4.62
CA ALA A 191 1.59 6.61 5.47
C ALA A 191 1.06 6.12 6.82
N GLU A 192 1.54 4.97 7.28
CA GLU A 192 1.09 4.37 8.55
C GLU A 192 2.29 4.06 9.45
N SER A 193 2.21 4.49 10.71
CA SER A 193 3.21 4.18 11.74
C SER A 193 2.62 4.39 13.14
N ARG A 194 3.42 4.08 14.16
CA ARG A 194 3.11 4.49 15.54
C ARG A 194 3.58 5.91 15.78
N VAL A 195 2.80 6.65 16.55
CA VAL A 195 3.16 8.00 16.97
C VAL A 195 4.28 7.91 18.01
N GLU A 196 5.41 8.56 17.73
CA GLU A 196 6.59 8.61 18.58
C GLU A 196 6.64 9.91 19.40
N HIS A 197 7.40 9.88 20.49
CA HIS A 197 7.74 11.09 21.24
C HIS A 197 8.67 11.97 20.40
N GLY A 198 8.29 13.24 20.22
CA GLY A 198 9.14 14.28 19.62
C GLY A 198 9.58 15.29 20.67
N ASP A 199 10.26 16.37 20.22
CA ASP A 199 10.84 17.44 21.08
C ASP A 199 9.80 18.34 21.76
N LYS A 200 8.52 18.15 21.51
CA LYS A 200 7.40 18.95 22.05
C LYS A 200 7.45 20.45 21.74
N ARG A 201 8.37 20.89 20.82
CA ARG A 201 8.53 22.32 20.46
C ARG A 201 7.26 22.90 19.84
N GLY A 202 6.52 22.14 19.04
CA GLY A 202 5.25 22.57 18.47
C GLY A 202 4.24 23.01 19.53
N ARG A 203 4.22 22.36 20.70
CA ARG A 203 3.32 22.75 21.82
C ARG A 203 3.60 24.16 22.34
N THR A 204 4.87 24.61 22.37
CA THR A 204 5.23 25.95 22.88
C THR A 204 4.75 27.07 21.96
N ILE A 205 4.44 26.76 20.71
CA ILE A 205 3.96 27.71 19.70
C ILE A 205 2.48 27.50 19.34
N GLY A 206 1.78 26.61 20.06
CA GLY A 206 0.36 26.33 19.83
C GLY A 206 0.07 25.36 18.69
N VAL A 207 1.08 24.63 18.19
CA VAL A 207 0.97 23.67 17.07
C VAL A 207 1.47 22.29 17.53
N PRO A 208 0.69 21.56 18.34
CA PRO A 208 1.08 20.23 18.81
C PRO A 208 1.08 19.23 17.65
N THR A 209 2.23 18.63 17.36
CA THR A 209 2.40 17.65 16.27
C THR A 209 2.57 16.22 16.78
N ALA A 210 1.93 15.27 16.11
CA ALA A 210 2.21 13.87 16.19
C ALA A 210 3.36 13.52 15.24
N ASN A 211 4.40 12.85 15.75
CA ASN A 211 5.60 12.50 15.00
C ASN A 211 5.56 11.04 14.59
N MET A 212 5.82 10.76 13.32
CA MET A 212 5.88 9.41 12.78
C MET A 212 7.10 9.24 11.87
N ARG A 213 7.80 8.10 11.99
CA ARG A 213 8.82 7.69 11.03
C ARG A 213 8.17 6.87 9.93
N ILE A 214 8.48 7.20 8.69
CA ILE A 214 8.06 6.43 7.52
C ILE A 214 9.23 5.57 7.08
N THR A 215 9.26 4.31 7.54
CA THR A 215 10.34 3.36 7.26
C THR A 215 9.98 2.33 6.21
N ASP A 216 8.72 1.89 6.18
CA ASP A 216 8.28 0.71 5.43
C ASP A 216 7.65 1.04 4.08
N THR A 217 7.59 2.32 3.72
CA THR A 217 7.02 2.79 2.46
C THR A 217 7.91 3.83 1.79
N LEU A 218 7.60 4.08 0.52
CA LEU A 218 8.16 5.16 -0.27
C LEU A 218 8.14 6.48 0.52
N LYS A 219 9.19 7.25 0.39
CA LYS A 219 9.27 8.63 0.86
C LYS A 219 8.71 9.55 -0.23
N PRO A 220 7.59 10.28 0.02
CA PRO A 220 7.05 11.25 -0.94
C PRO A 220 7.95 12.48 -1.01
N ALA A 221 7.61 13.46 -1.86
CA ALA A 221 8.31 14.74 -1.90
C ALA A 221 8.34 15.40 -0.52
N HIS A 222 9.47 15.99 -0.15
CA HIS A 222 9.57 16.77 1.09
C HIS A 222 8.72 18.04 0.98
N GLY A 223 8.04 18.41 2.06
CA GLY A 223 7.21 19.61 2.09
C GLY A 223 6.02 19.51 3.03
N VAL A 224 5.10 20.43 2.87
CA VAL A 224 3.90 20.58 3.70
C VAL A 224 2.68 20.09 2.91
N TYR A 225 1.81 19.34 3.58
CA TYR A 225 0.65 18.68 3.00
C TYR A 225 -0.63 18.96 3.79
N ALA A 226 -1.74 19.12 3.09
CA ALA A 226 -3.06 18.92 3.67
C ALA A 226 -3.29 17.42 3.80
N VAL A 227 -3.68 16.97 4.97
CA VAL A 227 -3.78 15.54 5.31
C VAL A 227 -5.05 15.23 6.06
N ARG A 228 -5.44 13.94 6.05
CA ARG A 228 -6.48 13.40 6.90
C ARG A 228 -5.91 12.21 7.66
N ALA A 229 -5.99 12.23 8.98
CA ALA A 229 -5.43 11.18 9.80
C ALA A 229 -6.52 10.33 10.45
N THR A 230 -6.28 9.02 10.46
CA THR A 230 -7.10 8.03 11.17
C THR A 230 -6.28 7.39 12.28
N ILE A 231 -6.81 7.41 13.49
CA ILE A 231 -6.21 6.78 14.66
C ILE A 231 -6.86 5.42 14.89
N PHE A 232 -6.05 4.42 15.21
CA PHE A 232 -6.51 3.05 15.43
C PHE A 232 -6.23 2.62 16.87
N GLU A 233 -7.20 1.89 17.45
CA GLU A 233 -7.07 1.12 18.69
C GLU A 233 -7.52 -0.31 18.37
N ASP A 234 -6.71 -1.30 18.75
CA ASP A 234 -6.96 -2.72 18.45
C ASP A 234 -7.34 -2.98 16.96
N ASP A 235 -6.60 -2.33 16.06
CA ASP A 235 -6.79 -2.38 14.59
C ASP A 235 -8.15 -1.83 14.09
N LYS A 236 -8.92 -1.19 14.95
CA LYS A 236 -10.18 -0.52 14.58
C LYS A 236 -9.99 1.00 14.51
N PRO A 237 -10.52 1.65 13.47
CA PRO A 237 -10.49 3.11 13.40
C PRO A 237 -11.41 3.69 14.50
N VAL A 238 -10.85 4.53 15.37
CA VAL A 238 -11.58 5.16 16.48
C VAL A 238 -11.76 6.66 16.29
N LEU A 239 -10.89 7.30 15.52
CA LEU A 239 -10.96 8.74 15.29
C LEU A 239 -10.43 9.08 13.91
N ARG A 240 -11.09 10.00 13.20
CA ARG A 240 -10.62 10.58 11.94
C ARG A 240 -10.65 12.10 12.04
N ARG A 241 -9.55 12.77 11.67
CA ARG A 241 -9.39 14.24 11.74
C ARG A 241 -8.62 14.75 10.53
N ASP A 242 -9.01 15.94 10.11
CA ASP A 242 -8.26 16.72 9.15
C ASP A 242 -7.06 17.39 9.83
N GLY A 243 -6.04 17.70 9.05
CA GLY A 243 -4.82 18.27 9.57
C GLY A 243 -3.88 18.82 8.51
N VAL A 244 -2.74 19.28 8.97
CA VAL A 244 -1.60 19.66 8.14
C VAL A 244 -0.39 18.87 8.60
N ALA A 245 0.43 18.41 7.66
CA ALA A 245 1.63 17.66 7.99
C ALA A 245 2.85 18.21 7.25
N SER A 246 3.98 18.23 7.93
CA SER A 246 5.30 18.45 7.33
C SER A 246 6.02 17.12 7.21
N PHE A 247 6.54 16.82 6.02
CA PHE A 247 7.40 15.66 5.78
C PHE A 247 8.76 16.15 5.31
N GLY A 248 9.82 15.84 6.05
CA GLY A 248 11.16 16.28 5.69
C GLY A 248 12.24 15.91 6.68
N ILE A 249 13.49 16.30 6.36
CA ILE A 249 14.66 16.07 7.18
C ILE A 249 14.89 17.31 8.05
N ARG A 250 15.03 17.12 9.34
CA ARG A 250 15.45 18.20 10.23
C ARG A 250 16.97 18.41 10.13
N PRO A 251 17.46 19.55 9.59
CA PRO A 251 18.91 19.76 9.36
C PRO A 251 19.77 19.77 10.63
N MET A 252 19.16 19.94 11.81
CA MET A 252 19.84 20.13 13.09
C MET A 252 20.05 18.84 13.90
N TRP A 253 19.74 17.65 13.35
CA TRP A 253 19.80 16.40 14.08
C TRP A 253 20.72 15.38 13.40
N GLU A 254 21.35 14.51 14.19
CA GLU A 254 22.25 13.44 13.71
C GLU A 254 21.52 12.38 12.84
N THR A 255 20.19 12.29 12.93
CA THR A 255 19.40 11.37 12.12
C THR A 255 18.98 12.00 10.81
N LYS A 256 19.52 11.48 9.71
CA LYS A 256 19.17 11.87 8.32
C LYS A 256 17.83 11.27 7.83
N GLU A 257 17.02 10.71 8.71
CA GLU A 257 15.75 10.13 8.34
C GLU A 257 14.64 11.18 8.38
N PRO A 258 13.82 11.28 7.29
CA PRO A 258 12.72 12.21 7.27
C PRO A 258 11.64 11.81 8.29
N LEU A 259 11.04 12.81 8.89
CA LEU A 259 9.98 12.69 9.88
C LEU A 259 8.67 13.26 9.30
N LEU A 260 7.56 12.59 9.57
CA LEU A 260 6.23 13.10 9.32
C LEU A 260 5.69 13.70 10.63
N GLU A 261 5.51 15.02 10.63
CA GLU A 261 5.00 15.79 11.76
C GLU A 261 3.58 16.26 11.42
N THR A 262 2.58 15.66 12.04
CA THR A 262 1.17 15.92 11.73
C THR A 262 0.50 16.69 12.85
N TRP A 263 -0.06 17.85 12.54
CA TRP A 263 -0.95 18.60 13.40
C TRP A 263 -2.40 18.35 13.02
N LEU A 264 -3.17 17.78 13.95
CA LEU A 264 -4.60 17.50 13.77
C LEU A 264 -5.44 18.71 14.20
N PHE A 265 -6.37 19.12 13.35
CA PHE A 265 -7.27 20.21 13.67
C PHE A 265 -8.30 19.78 14.70
N ASP A 266 -8.64 20.70 15.60
CA ASP A 266 -9.69 20.53 16.62
C ASP A 266 -9.53 19.22 17.42
N PHE A 267 -8.28 18.90 17.75
CA PHE A 267 -7.92 17.72 18.55
C PHE A 267 -7.02 18.10 19.72
N ASP A 268 -7.47 17.71 20.91
CA ASP A 268 -6.70 17.81 22.15
C ASP A 268 -6.72 16.45 22.85
N GLY A 269 -5.64 15.71 22.69
CA GLY A 269 -5.54 14.36 23.24
C GLY A 269 -4.13 13.78 23.12
N ASP A 270 -3.91 12.64 23.76
CA ASP A 270 -2.64 11.90 23.69
C ASP A 270 -2.69 10.85 22.58
N LEU A 271 -1.71 10.95 21.66
CA LEU A 271 -1.53 10.04 20.54
C LEU A 271 -0.29 9.14 20.66
N TYR A 272 0.54 9.35 21.68
CA TYR A 272 1.79 8.59 21.81
C TYR A 272 1.56 7.08 21.88
N GLY A 273 2.34 6.35 21.08
CA GLY A 273 2.26 4.90 20.94
C GLY A 273 1.05 4.38 20.15
N LYS A 274 0.05 5.24 19.85
CA LYS A 274 -1.10 4.86 19.03
C LYS A 274 -0.68 4.65 17.57
N HIS A 275 -1.36 3.73 16.90
CA HIS A 275 -1.20 3.56 15.46
C HIS A 275 -2.00 4.63 14.72
N MET A 276 -1.36 5.32 13.79
CA MET A 276 -1.96 6.39 13.00
C MET A 276 -1.69 6.18 11.51
N ALA A 277 -2.71 6.35 10.69
CA ALA A 277 -2.63 6.39 9.24
C ALA A 277 -2.89 7.83 8.77
N VAL A 278 -2.02 8.37 7.94
CA VAL A 278 -2.09 9.73 7.41
C VAL A 278 -2.26 9.68 5.90
N GLU A 279 -3.42 10.08 5.42
CA GLU A 279 -3.77 10.24 4.02
C GLU A 279 -3.21 11.57 3.49
N PHE A 280 -2.44 11.52 2.40
CA PHE A 280 -1.87 12.69 1.75
C PHE A 280 -2.84 13.22 0.69
N ILE A 281 -3.50 14.35 0.96
CA ILE A 281 -4.58 14.88 0.12
C ILE A 281 -4.06 15.90 -0.89
N HIS A 282 -3.21 16.84 -0.43
CA HIS A 282 -2.71 17.90 -1.29
C HIS A 282 -1.33 18.36 -0.85
N TYR A 283 -0.45 18.59 -1.81
CA TYR A 283 0.87 19.19 -1.58
C TYR A 283 0.71 20.71 -1.55
N ILE A 284 0.98 21.32 -0.41
CA ILE A 284 0.82 22.77 -0.23
C ILE A 284 2.05 23.52 -0.74
N ARG A 285 3.25 23.09 -0.31
CA ARG A 285 4.53 23.70 -0.68
C ARG A 285 5.73 22.84 -0.31
N GLY A 286 6.90 23.18 -0.86
CA GLY A 286 8.18 22.63 -0.43
C GLY A 286 8.64 23.16 0.94
N GLU A 287 9.75 22.60 1.41
CA GLU A 287 10.43 23.11 2.60
C GLU A 287 10.98 24.52 2.33
N GLU A 288 10.85 25.40 3.30
CA GLU A 288 11.34 26.79 3.25
C GLU A 288 12.16 27.09 4.49
N LYS A 289 13.20 27.89 4.31
CA LYS A 289 13.99 28.43 5.42
C LYS A 289 13.31 29.71 5.90
N LEU A 290 12.88 29.74 7.15
CA LEU A 290 12.15 30.86 7.72
C LEU A 290 12.99 31.58 8.78
N ASP A 291 12.98 32.91 8.75
CA ASP A 291 13.75 33.75 9.66
C ASP A 291 12.92 34.11 10.90
N GLY A 292 13.10 33.33 11.96
CA GLY A 292 12.51 33.59 13.26
C GLY A 292 11.12 32.96 13.48
N LEU A 293 10.68 33.08 14.73
CA LEU A 293 9.48 32.42 15.23
C LEU A 293 8.18 33.01 14.66
N ASP A 294 8.16 34.33 14.47
CA ASP A 294 6.96 35.02 13.98
C ASP A 294 6.69 34.69 12.49
N ALA A 295 7.74 34.63 11.67
CA ALA A 295 7.66 34.18 10.29
C ALA A 295 7.18 32.74 10.21
N LEU A 296 7.67 31.86 11.10
CA LEU A 296 7.22 30.47 11.18
C LEU A 296 5.71 30.37 11.53
N LYS A 297 5.25 31.12 12.54
CA LYS A 297 3.83 31.12 12.93
C LYS A 297 2.93 31.64 11.81
N ALA A 298 3.32 32.73 11.14
CA ALA A 298 2.58 33.30 10.01
C ALA A 298 2.45 32.27 8.87
N ARG A 299 3.56 31.60 8.53
CA ARG A 299 3.57 30.60 7.47
C ARG A 299 2.72 29.37 7.81
N ILE A 300 2.77 28.89 9.05
CA ILE A 300 1.91 27.80 9.51
C ILE A 300 0.41 28.21 9.40
N ALA A 301 0.07 29.44 9.75
CA ALA A 301 -1.32 29.90 9.62
C ALA A 301 -1.80 29.92 8.16
N GLU A 302 -0.94 30.31 7.21
CA GLU A 302 -1.22 30.23 5.77
C GLU A 302 -1.43 28.77 5.32
N ASP A 303 -0.51 27.86 5.71
CA ASP A 303 -0.60 26.44 5.38
C ASP A 303 -1.91 25.82 5.90
N VAL A 304 -2.31 26.17 7.13
CA VAL A 304 -3.58 25.74 7.74
C VAL A 304 -4.80 26.26 6.95
N ALA A 305 -4.77 27.51 6.52
CA ALA A 305 -5.85 28.11 5.74
C ALA A 305 -6.02 27.39 4.39
N VAL A 306 -4.91 27.08 3.72
CA VAL A 306 -4.90 26.30 2.48
C VAL A 306 -5.42 24.87 2.74
N ALA A 307 -4.90 24.20 3.78
CA ALA A 307 -5.30 22.84 4.13
C ALA A 307 -6.82 22.76 4.39
N LYS A 308 -7.39 23.64 5.24
CA LYS A 308 -8.83 23.67 5.53
C LYS A 308 -9.67 23.87 4.27
N LYS A 309 -9.23 24.76 3.37
CA LYS A 309 -9.96 25.03 2.09
C LYS A 309 -9.96 23.82 1.16
N VAL A 310 -8.85 23.07 1.11
CA VAL A 310 -8.72 21.88 0.25
C VAL A 310 -9.50 20.71 0.85
N LEU A 311 -9.34 20.45 2.14
CA LEU A 311 -9.95 19.32 2.84
C LEU A 311 -11.48 19.39 2.89
N ALA A 312 -12.04 20.60 2.90
CA ALA A 312 -13.49 20.80 2.80
C ALA A 312 -14.09 20.34 1.45
N LYS A 313 -13.27 20.07 0.43
CA LYS A 313 -13.70 19.65 -0.92
C LYS A 313 -13.29 18.21 -1.29
N ALA A 314 -12.47 17.56 -0.43
CA ALA A 314 -11.85 16.26 -0.68
C ALA A 314 -12.68 15.05 -0.12
#